data_6099d4c351e214c6e2ec2bad4b8ac992
#
_entry.id   6099d4c351e214c6e2ec2bad4b8ac992
#
_cell.length_a   1.000
_cell.length_b   1.000
_cell.length_c   1.000
_cell.angle_alpha   90.00
_cell.angle_beta   90.00
_cell.angle_gamma   90.00
#
_symmetry.space_group_name_H-M   'P 1'
#
loop_
_entity.id
_entity.type
_entity.pdbx_description
1 polymer ?
#
loop_
_entity_poly.entity_id
_entity_poly.type
_entity_poly.pdbx_seq_one_letter_code
_entity_poly.pdbx_strand_id
1 'polypeptide(L)'
;MNPLETLLLARKMATGSPLLVEIPDFSPRCATDAEFDVLVTTYYKLLYEELSRDVAFLKSCRKMPKVKKAQRLLYVLRTAAQHSGNKDVVSEARKWRSGNSSPQSAANSLASTMLAAFKELASVAVYVSKSNSDSARWRKDLT
;
A
#
# COMPACT_ATOMS: atom_id res chain seq x y z
N MET A 1 -13.73 7.47 -9.01
CA MET A 1 -13.35 6.26 -8.22
C MET A 1 -11.86 6.31 -7.98
N ASN A 2 -11.42 6.21 -6.73
CA ASN A 2 -9.98 6.19 -6.45
C ASN A 2 -9.38 4.82 -6.80
N PRO A 3 -8.04 4.73 -6.93
CA PRO A 3 -7.40 3.47 -7.35
C PRO A 3 -7.68 2.28 -6.43
N LEU A 4 -7.81 2.50 -5.13
CA LEU A 4 -8.12 1.41 -4.19
C LEU A 4 -9.53 0.86 -4.45
N GLU A 5 -10.50 1.73 -4.68
CA GLU A 5 -11.85 1.30 -5.03
C GLU A 5 -11.86 0.51 -6.35
N THR A 6 -11.06 0.94 -7.33
CA THR A 6 -10.90 0.22 -8.60
C THR A 6 -10.32 -1.16 -8.38
N LEU A 7 -9.29 -1.26 -7.55
CA LEU A 7 -8.69 -2.55 -7.17
C LEU A 7 -9.71 -3.49 -6.52
N LEU A 8 -10.48 -2.97 -5.57
CA LEU A 8 -11.48 -3.76 -4.85
C LEU A 8 -12.60 -4.24 -5.77
N LEU A 9 -13.02 -3.42 -6.72
CA LEU A 9 -14.02 -3.80 -7.71
C LEU A 9 -13.48 -4.89 -8.64
N ALA A 10 -12.25 -4.74 -9.14
CA ALA A 10 -11.61 -5.75 -9.99
C ALA A 10 -11.46 -7.09 -9.25
N ARG A 11 -11.09 -7.05 -7.98
CA ARG A 11 -11.03 -8.24 -7.12
C ARG A 11 -12.37 -8.95 -7.03
N LYS A 12 -13.43 -8.19 -6.76
CA LYS A 12 -14.79 -8.74 -6.68
C LYS A 12 -15.21 -9.37 -8.02
N MET A 13 -14.94 -8.71 -9.12
CA MET A 13 -15.27 -9.21 -10.46
C MET A 13 -14.47 -10.48 -10.82
N ALA A 14 -13.18 -10.50 -10.49
CA ALA A 14 -12.32 -11.63 -10.82
C ALA A 14 -12.57 -12.85 -9.94
N THR A 15 -12.73 -12.62 -8.64
CA THR A 15 -12.73 -13.70 -7.64
C THR A 15 -14.10 -14.03 -7.07
N GLY A 16 -15.08 -13.13 -7.24
CA GLY A 16 -16.40 -13.25 -6.61
C GLY A 16 -16.37 -13.01 -5.11
N SER A 17 -15.21 -12.68 -4.55
CA SER A 17 -15.02 -12.49 -3.11
C SER A 17 -14.74 -11.01 -2.82
N PRO A 18 -15.74 -10.26 -2.32
CA PRO A 18 -15.53 -8.87 -1.96
C PRO A 18 -14.63 -8.75 -0.72
N LEU A 19 -13.86 -7.68 -0.68
CA LEU A 19 -13.08 -7.33 0.49
C LEU A 19 -13.55 -5.97 1.00
N LEU A 20 -13.95 -5.93 2.26
CA LEU A 20 -14.36 -4.69 2.92
C LEU A 20 -13.18 -4.13 3.70
N VAL A 21 -12.66 -3.00 3.24
CA VAL A 21 -11.60 -2.26 3.92
C VAL A 21 -12.01 -0.81 4.04
N GLU A 22 -11.51 -0.15 5.07
CA GLU A 22 -11.66 1.29 5.19
C GLU A 22 -10.78 1.98 4.14
N ILE A 23 -11.40 2.84 3.32
CA ILE A 23 -10.66 3.59 2.30
C ILE A 23 -9.95 4.76 2.98
N PRO A 24 -8.60 4.82 2.95
CA PRO A 24 -7.89 5.93 3.57
C PRO A 24 -8.07 7.22 2.76
N ASP A 25 -7.91 8.34 3.46
CA ASP A 25 -7.84 9.64 2.81
C ASP A 25 -6.45 9.81 2.17
N PHE A 26 -6.42 9.99 0.84
CA PHE A 26 -5.17 10.24 0.12
C PHE A 26 -4.74 11.72 0.12
N SER A 27 -5.48 12.56 0.84
CA SER A 27 -5.13 13.94 1.11
C SER A 27 -5.24 14.19 2.62
N PRO A 28 -4.50 13.46 3.45
CA PRO A 28 -4.66 13.50 4.90
C PRO A 28 -4.19 14.83 5.47
N ARG A 29 -4.87 15.29 6.53
CA ARG A 29 -4.39 16.39 7.37
C ARG A 29 -3.55 15.80 8.48
N CYS A 30 -2.35 16.35 8.66
CA CYS A 30 -1.40 15.83 9.62
C CYS A 30 -0.65 16.99 10.27
N ALA A 31 -0.95 17.27 11.55
CA ALA A 31 -0.38 18.38 12.28
C ALA A 31 0.77 17.94 13.21
N THR A 32 0.81 16.66 13.58
CA THR A 32 1.75 16.14 14.57
C THR A 32 2.45 14.87 14.07
N ASP A 33 3.60 14.58 14.66
CA ASP A 33 4.30 13.32 14.38
C ASP A 33 3.49 12.09 14.83
N ALA A 34 2.71 12.20 15.90
CA ALA A 34 1.83 11.14 16.36
C ALA A 34 0.76 10.83 15.30
N GLU A 35 0.16 11.85 14.70
CA GLU A 35 -0.81 11.66 13.59
C GLU A 35 -0.15 11.04 12.37
N PHE A 36 1.11 11.41 12.07
CA PHE A 36 1.87 10.80 10.99
C PHE A 36 2.10 9.32 11.26
N ASP A 37 2.46 8.93 12.46
CA ASP A 37 2.67 7.52 12.83
C ASP A 37 1.39 6.70 12.70
N VAL A 38 0.24 7.27 13.03
CA VAL A 38 -1.07 6.64 12.81
C VAL A 38 -1.30 6.42 11.31
N LEU A 39 -0.97 7.38 10.47
CA LEU A 39 -1.10 7.27 9.03
C LEU A 39 -0.22 6.15 8.46
N VAL A 40 1.03 6.07 8.90
CA VAL A 40 1.95 4.98 8.51
C VAL A 40 1.35 3.62 8.88
N THR A 41 0.84 3.49 10.10
CA THR A 41 0.22 2.25 10.58
C THR A 41 -1.00 1.88 9.74
N THR A 42 -1.84 2.86 9.39
CA THR A 42 -3.03 2.64 8.57
C THR A 42 -2.67 2.07 7.20
N TYR A 43 -1.72 2.68 6.51
CA TYR A 43 -1.27 2.19 5.21
C TYR A 43 -0.54 0.85 5.30
N TYR A 44 0.28 0.66 6.34
CA TYR A 44 0.97 -0.61 6.55
C TYR A 44 -0.02 -1.75 6.73
N LYS A 45 -1.02 -1.56 7.58
CA LYS A 45 -2.07 -2.56 7.83
C LYS A 45 -2.82 -2.90 6.55
N LEU A 46 -3.16 -1.90 5.76
CA LEU A 46 -3.87 -2.10 4.50
C LEU A 46 -3.04 -2.92 3.52
N LEU A 47 -1.78 -2.54 3.29
CA LEU A 47 -0.95 -3.14 2.25
C LEU A 47 -0.35 -4.49 2.68
N TYR A 48 0.08 -4.62 3.93
CA TYR A 48 0.76 -5.81 4.43
C TYR A 48 -0.16 -6.83 5.10
N GLU A 49 -1.33 -6.42 5.57
CA GLU A 49 -2.26 -7.32 6.25
C GLU A 49 -3.52 -7.55 5.43
N GLU A 50 -4.33 -6.54 5.24
CA GLU A 50 -5.65 -6.68 4.62
C GLU A 50 -5.58 -7.10 3.14
N LEU A 51 -4.64 -6.55 2.38
CA LEU A 51 -4.44 -6.84 0.96
C LEU A 51 -3.27 -7.77 0.69
N SER A 52 -2.68 -8.39 1.70
CA SER A 52 -1.43 -9.14 1.54
C SER A 52 -1.48 -10.24 0.48
N ARG A 53 -2.56 -11.01 0.45
CA ARG A 53 -2.73 -12.10 -0.53
C ARG A 53 -2.94 -11.56 -1.94
N ASP A 54 -3.74 -10.51 -2.06
CA ASP A 54 -3.99 -9.86 -3.35
C ASP A 54 -2.71 -9.26 -3.93
N VAL A 55 -1.94 -8.57 -3.10
CA VAL A 55 -0.66 -7.98 -3.51
C VAL A 55 0.31 -9.08 -3.95
N ALA A 56 0.43 -10.16 -3.18
CA ALA A 56 1.31 -11.27 -3.53
C ALA A 56 0.92 -11.91 -4.87
N PHE A 57 -0.37 -12.12 -5.09
CA PHE A 57 -0.87 -12.68 -6.35
C PHE A 57 -0.57 -11.74 -7.53
N LEU A 58 -0.90 -10.46 -7.40
CA LEU A 58 -0.70 -9.49 -8.48
C LEU A 58 0.78 -9.28 -8.79
N LYS A 59 1.66 -9.34 -7.79
CA LYS A 59 3.12 -9.31 -7.99
C LYS A 59 3.60 -10.53 -8.79
N SER A 60 2.96 -11.67 -8.67
CA SER A 60 3.28 -12.85 -9.48
C SER A 60 2.87 -12.69 -10.94
N CYS A 61 1.91 -11.82 -11.23
CA CYS A 61 1.42 -11.57 -12.58
C CYS A 61 2.29 -10.55 -13.34
N ARG A 62 2.72 -9.50 -12.67
CA ARG A 62 3.53 -8.43 -13.27
C ARG A 62 4.45 -7.78 -12.23
N LYS A 63 5.56 -7.22 -12.73
CA LYS A 63 6.44 -6.37 -11.91
C LYS A 63 5.71 -5.08 -11.57
N MET A 64 5.78 -4.70 -10.31
CA MET A 64 5.14 -3.49 -9.78
C MET A 64 6.15 -2.69 -8.97
N PRO A 65 7.00 -1.88 -9.64
CA PRO A 65 8.06 -1.13 -8.94
C PRO A 65 7.53 -0.09 -7.97
N LYS A 66 6.37 0.49 -8.24
CA LYS A 66 5.76 1.48 -7.33
C LYS A 66 5.20 0.84 -6.08
N VAL A 67 4.65 -0.35 -6.19
CA VAL A 67 4.23 -1.17 -5.04
C VAL A 67 5.44 -1.55 -4.20
N LYS A 68 6.52 -1.99 -4.84
CA LYS A 68 7.76 -2.34 -4.15
C LYS A 68 8.32 -1.14 -3.38
N LYS A 69 8.33 0.05 -3.98
CA LYS A 69 8.77 1.29 -3.33
C LYS A 69 7.90 1.63 -2.12
N ALA A 70 6.59 1.54 -2.25
CA ALA A 70 5.66 1.81 -1.16
C ALA A 70 5.83 0.80 -0.01
N GLN A 71 5.98 -0.48 -0.33
CA GLN A 71 6.23 -1.52 0.67
C GLN A 71 7.51 -1.24 1.45
N ARG A 72 8.59 -0.88 0.76
CA ARG A 72 9.86 -0.57 1.42
C ARG A 72 9.73 0.65 2.32
N LEU A 73 9.09 1.71 1.86
CA LEU A 73 8.90 2.92 2.64
C LEU A 73 8.10 2.64 3.92
N LEU A 74 6.99 1.93 3.81
CA LEU A 74 6.16 1.57 4.96
C LEU A 74 6.93 0.70 5.96
N TYR A 75 7.67 -0.28 5.46
CA TYR A 75 8.51 -1.14 6.31
C TYR A 75 9.53 -0.31 7.09
N VAL A 76 10.24 0.59 6.39
CA VAL A 76 11.27 1.44 6.99
C VAL A 76 10.67 2.37 8.05
N LEU A 77 9.60 3.07 7.71
CA LEU A 77 8.98 4.04 8.62
C LEU A 77 8.39 3.38 9.86
N ARG A 78 7.70 2.24 9.67
CA ARG A 78 7.12 1.53 10.80
C ARG A 78 8.17 0.87 11.68
N THR A 79 9.16 0.24 11.08
CA THR A 79 10.24 -0.43 11.82
C THR A 79 11.07 0.58 12.62
N ALA A 80 11.39 1.73 12.04
CA ALA A 80 12.12 2.79 12.73
C ALA A 80 11.36 3.33 13.94
N ALA A 81 10.02 3.45 13.83
CA ALA A 81 9.18 3.92 14.93
C ALA A 81 9.09 2.91 16.08
N GLN A 82 9.15 1.61 15.79
CA GLN A 82 8.95 0.54 16.78
C GLN A 82 10.26 -0.09 17.28
N HIS A 83 11.32 -0.08 16.47
CA HIS A 83 12.56 -0.81 16.72
C HIS A 83 13.76 0.08 16.47
N SER A 84 14.10 0.93 17.45
CA SER A 84 15.22 1.86 17.35
C SER A 84 16.60 1.19 17.28
N GLY A 85 16.68 -0.12 17.57
CA GLY A 85 17.92 -0.90 17.50
C GLY A 85 18.38 -1.23 16.09
N ASN A 86 17.53 -1.13 15.07
CA ASN A 86 17.90 -1.37 13.68
C ASN A 86 18.47 -0.09 13.06
N LYS A 87 19.78 0.08 13.15
CA LYS A 87 20.46 1.32 12.74
C LYS A 87 20.29 1.67 11.28
N ASP A 88 20.31 0.69 10.39
CA ASP A 88 20.17 0.92 8.94
C ASP A 88 18.77 1.44 8.59
N VAL A 89 17.74 0.83 9.17
CA VAL A 89 16.36 1.26 8.96
C VAL A 89 16.12 2.64 9.57
N VAL A 90 16.63 2.89 10.78
CA VAL A 90 16.51 4.20 11.44
C VAL A 90 17.20 5.28 10.60
N SER A 91 18.37 5.00 10.05
CA SER A 91 19.09 5.92 9.18
C SER A 91 18.32 6.22 7.90
N GLU A 92 17.77 5.20 7.25
CA GLU A 92 16.95 5.36 6.04
C GLU A 92 15.69 6.19 6.31
N ALA A 93 15.00 5.92 7.42
CA ALA A 93 13.81 6.67 7.83
C ALA A 93 14.15 8.14 8.11
N ARG A 94 15.25 8.38 8.81
CA ARG A 94 15.71 9.75 9.12
C ARG A 94 16.05 10.52 7.86
N LYS A 95 16.71 9.89 6.91
CA LYS A 95 17.05 10.50 5.61
C LYS A 95 15.78 10.87 4.83
N TRP A 96 14.79 9.99 4.80
CA TRP A 96 13.51 10.28 4.15
C TRP A 96 12.80 11.45 4.84
N ARG A 97 12.77 11.46 6.18
CA ARG A 97 12.15 12.55 6.95
C ARG A 97 12.88 13.89 6.79
N SER A 98 14.18 13.88 6.55
CA SER A 98 14.92 15.13 6.33
C SER A 98 14.48 15.84 5.04
N GLY A 99 14.01 15.09 4.05
CA GLY A 99 13.39 15.63 2.84
C GLY A 99 11.91 16.00 3.00
N ASN A 100 11.31 15.68 4.15
CA ASN A 100 9.87 15.87 4.45
C ASN A 100 9.75 16.33 5.89
N SER A 101 10.21 17.55 6.16
CA SER A 101 10.51 18.03 7.53
C SER A 101 9.29 18.28 8.40
N SER A 102 8.13 18.63 7.83
CA SER A 102 6.91 18.80 8.61
C SER A 102 6.06 17.53 8.57
N PRO A 103 5.23 17.29 9.60
CA PRO A 103 4.29 16.17 9.56
C PRO A 103 3.37 16.22 8.34
N GLN A 104 2.92 17.41 7.94
CA GLN A 104 2.05 17.56 6.77
C GLN A 104 2.78 17.22 5.47
N SER A 105 4.02 17.67 5.29
CA SER A 105 4.79 17.34 4.08
C SER A 105 5.12 15.85 4.02
N ALA A 106 5.42 15.24 5.15
CA ALA A 106 5.63 13.80 5.26
C ALA A 106 4.37 13.02 4.90
N ALA A 107 3.21 13.46 5.41
CA ALA A 107 1.93 12.83 5.10
C ALA A 107 1.60 12.94 3.60
N ASN A 108 1.85 14.10 2.99
CA ASN A 108 1.61 14.31 1.57
C ASN A 108 2.51 13.39 0.71
N SER A 109 3.78 13.29 1.04
CA SER A 109 4.73 12.42 0.32
C SER A 109 4.38 10.95 0.47
N LEU A 110 4.00 10.52 1.66
CA LEU A 110 3.57 9.15 1.91
C LEU A 110 2.28 8.82 1.13
N ALA A 111 1.29 9.69 1.23
CA ALA A 111 0.01 9.51 0.52
C ALA A 111 0.21 9.44 -1.00
N SER A 112 1.09 10.28 -1.55
CA SER A 112 1.44 10.27 -2.97
C SER A 112 2.09 8.95 -3.39
N THR A 113 3.01 8.44 -2.57
CA THR A 113 3.66 7.14 -2.80
C THR A 113 2.64 6.00 -2.77
N MET A 114 1.73 6.03 -1.80
CA MET A 114 0.67 5.02 -1.68
C MET A 114 -0.32 5.10 -2.83
N LEU A 115 -0.71 6.30 -3.24
CA LEU A 115 -1.62 6.47 -4.37
C LEU A 115 -1.03 5.88 -5.65
N ALA A 116 0.26 6.11 -5.90
CA ALA A 116 0.96 5.54 -7.05
C ALA A 116 0.98 4.01 -6.99
N ALA A 117 1.21 3.44 -5.81
CA ALA A 117 1.18 1.99 -5.60
C ALA A 117 -0.20 1.40 -5.88
N PHE A 118 -1.26 2.04 -5.38
CA PHE A 118 -2.63 1.58 -5.63
C PHE A 118 -3.05 1.72 -7.08
N LYS A 119 -2.58 2.75 -7.78
CA LYS A 119 -2.79 2.86 -9.24
C LYS A 119 -2.16 1.70 -9.98
N GLU A 120 -0.96 1.31 -9.60
CA GLU A 120 -0.26 0.18 -10.21
C GLU A 120 -0.99 -1.13 -9.93
N LEU A 121 -1.38 -1.37 -8.67
CA LEU A 121 -2.18 -2.53 -8.28
C LEU A 121 -3.50 -2.60 -9.04
N ALA A 122 -4.22 -1.48 -9.11
CA ALA A 122 -5.49 -1.40 -9.81
C ALA A 122 -5.35 -1.73 -11.29
N SER A 123 -4.32 -1.21 -11.93
CA SER A 123 -4.04 -1.48 -13.35
C SER A 123 -3.83 -2.97 -13.60
N VAL A 124 -3.01 -3.62 -12.79
CA VAL A 124 -2.75 -5.07 -12.90
C VAL A 124 -4.03 -5.86 -12.61
N ALA A 125 -4.75 -5.48 -11.57
CA ALA A 125 -5.99 -6.16 -11.18
C ALA A 125 -7.06 -6.11 -12.28
N VAL A 126 -7.23 -4.95 -12.92
CA VAL A 126 -8.16 -4.80 -14.04
C VAL A 126 -7.75 -5.70 -15.21
N TYR A 127 -6.47 -5.72 -15.54
CA TYR A 127 -5.94 -6.60 -16.59
C TYR A 127 -6.22 -8.08 -16.28
N VAL A 128 -5.92 -8.51 -15.07
CA VAL A 128 -6.15 -9.88 -14.61
C VAL A 128 -7.63 -10.25 -14.62
N SER A 129 -8.50 -9.32 -14.23
CA SER A 129 -9.95 -9.56 -14.17
C SER A 129 -10.57 -9.87 -15.54
N LYS A 130 -9.90 -9.51 -16.63
CA LYS A 130 -10.33 -9.79 -17.99
C LYS A 130 -9.90 -11.16 -18.49
N SER A 131 -9.04 -11.87 -17.76
CA SER A 131 -8.57 -13.21 -18.09
C SER A 131 -9.24 -14.23 -17.18
N ASN A 132 -9.97 -15.18 -17.76
CA ASN A 132 -10.65 -16.22 -16.98
C ASN A 132 -9.65 -17.11 -16.22
N SER A 133 -8.53 -17.45 -16.85
CA SER A 133 -7.51 -18.30 -16.21
C SER A 133 -6.80 -17.57 -15.06
N ASP A 134 -6.44 -16.31 -15.24
CA ASP A 134 -5.81 -15.53 -14.19
C ASP A 134 -6.77 -15.22 -13.04
N SER A 135 -8.03 -14.93 -13.35
CA SER A 135 -9.08 -14.72 -12.34
C SER A 135 -9.28 -15.99 -11.50
N ALA A 136 -9.27 -17.17 -12.13
CA ALA A 136 -9.40 -18.43 -11.42
C ALA A 136 -8.21 -18.69 -10.49
N ARG A 137 -7.00 -18.36 -10.93
CA ARG A 137 -5.79 -18.46 -10.10
C ARG A 137 -5.86 -17.51 -8.88
N TRP A 138 -6.30 -16.29 -9.10
CA TRP A 138 -6.47 -15.31 -8.02
C TRP A 138 -7.49 -15.82 -6.99
N ARG A 139 -8.64 -16.30 -7.46
CA ARG A 139 -9.66 -16.89 -6.58
C ARG A 139 -9.09 -18.03 -5.73
N LYS A 140 -8.30 -18.90 -6.35
CA LYS A 140 -7.65 -20.03 -5.66
C LYS A 140 -6.69 -19.53 -4.57
N ASP A 141 -5.91 -18.50 -4.85
CA ASP A 141 -4.94 -17.94 -3.89
C ASP A 141 -5.62 -17.33 -2.65
N LEU A 142 -6.89 -16.91 -2.78
CA LEU A 142 -7.66 -16.36 -1.66
C LEU A 142 -8.29 -17.42 -0.76
N THR A 143 -8.29 -18.66 -1.17
CA THR A 143 -8.77 -19.79 -0.36
C THR A 143 -7.61 -20.49 0.34
#